data_358546dfd205684fd46755eaf37cef6e
#
_entry.id   358546dfd205684fd46755eaf37cef6e
#
_cell.length_a   1.000
_cell.length_b   1.000
_cell.length_c   1.000
_cell.angle_alpha   90.00
_cell.angle_beta   90.00
_cell.angle_gamma   90.00
#
_symmetry.space_group_name_H-M   'P 1'
#
loop_
_entity.id
_entity.type
_entity.pdbx_description
1 polymer ?
#
loop_
_entity_poly.entity_id
_entity_poly.type
_entity_poly.pdbx_seq_one_letter_code
_entity_poly.pdbx_strand_id
1 'polypeptide(L)'
;MVVSDFTSQLDDWGGGANSFLSTQDAISPGNSYLRKEINMSGGESNKHRMVIRRPVNSSVIATDPWLGDFNAKGIQSVELDFNNWSADEPVYLRLALSNVTNPMISSGTWWVSTTYATFLPGSGWGSASFNILETEMQRVGDFNGGFGQDTFQETLSDIKGFRFIASSTGNSALADEFSGAIGMDNVRLISAIPEPSRFAVVTGFLVTITLLRRQAR
;
A
#
# COMPACT_ATOMS: atom_id res chain seq x y z
N MET A 1 8.38 -9.62 5.58
CA MET A 1 7.05 -8.96 5.72
C MET A 1 7.25 -7.64 6.44
N VAL A 2 6.72 -6.56 5.91
CA VAL A 2 6.70 -5.23 6.54
C VAL A 2 5.26 -4.99 7.01
N VAL A 3 5.07 -4.50 8.23
CA VAL A 3 3.76 -4.28 8.83
C VAL A 3 3.71 -2.91 9.49
N SER A 4 2.61 -2.17 9.33
CA SER A 4 2.21 -1.03 10.16
C SER A 4 0.90 -1.40 10.85
N ASP A 5 0.97 -1.59 12.16
CA ASP A 5 -0.15 -1.98 13.01
C ASP A 5 -0.69 -0.82 13.86
N PHE A 6 -0.10 0.36 13.73
CA PHE A 6 -0.49 1.61 14.40
C PHE A 6 -0.64 1.53 15.92
N THR A 7 -0.01 0.59 16.57
CA THR A 7 -0.17 0.37 18.02
C THR A 7 0.29 1.55 18.87
N SER A 8 1.24 2.34 18.40
CA SER A 8 1.82 3.45 19.18
C SER A 8 2.01 4.74 18.40
N GLN A 9 2.03 4.69 17.08
CA GLN A 9 2.30 5.84 16.21
C GLN A 9 1.70 5.64 14.81
N LEU A 10 1.62 6.72 14.04
CA LEU A 10 1.12 6.68 12.66
C LEU A 10 2.14 6.10 11.65
N ASP A 11 3.33 5.73 12.08
CA ASP A 11 4.42 5.16 11.24
C ASP A 11 4.62 5.97 9.93
N ASP A 12 4.60 7.30 10.00
CA ASP A 12 4.63 8.22 8.85
C ASP A 12 3.46 8.07 7.85
N TRP A 13 2.41 7.36 8.21
CA TRP A 13 1.16 7.37 7.48
C TRP A 13 0.32 8.59 7.82
N GLY A 14 -0.43 9.06 6.85
CA GLY A 14 -1.30 10.21 7.04
C GLY A 14 -1.82 10.72 5.70
N GLY A 15 -1.66 11.97 5.43
CA GLY A 15 -2.12 12.62 4.20
C GLY A 15 -3.10 13.74 4.49
N GLY A 16 -2.56 14.95 4.62
CA GLY A 16 -3.33 16.12 4.98
C GLY A 16 -3.70 16.18 6.47
N ALA A 17 -4.53 17.15 6.82
CA ALA A 17 -5.10 17.29 8.15
C ALA A 17 -6.03 16.12 8.50
N ASN A 18 -6.34 15.96 9.77
CA ASN A 18 -7.35 15.04 10.29
C ASN A 18 -6.99 13.53 10.22
N SER A 19 -5.71 13.18 10.23
CA SER A 19 -5.28 11.80 10.46
C SER A 19 -4.70 11.67 11.86
N PHE A 20 -5.17 10.70 12.64
CA PHE A 20 -4.76 10.49 14.03
C PHE A 20 -4.91 9.02 14.43
N LEU A 21 -4.26 8.62 15.53
CA LEU A 21 -4.51 7.32 16.14
C LEU A 21 -5.84 7.34 16.88
N SER A 22 -6.60 6.28 16.77
CA SER A 22 -7.84 6.07 17.50
C SER A 22 -7.91 4.65 18.05
N THR A 23 -8.53 4.52 19.22
CA THR A 23 -8.88 3.23 19.82
C THR A 23 -10.39 2.99 19.82
N GLN A 24 -11.17 3.98 19.36
CA GLN A 24 -12.62 3.87 19.29
C GLN A 24 -13.01 2.92 18.16
N ASP A 25 -13.81 1.89 18.47
CA ASP A 25 -14.26 0.89 17.50
C ASP A 25 -13.11 0.15 16.79
N ALA A 26 -11.96 -0.04 17.48
CA ALA A 26 -10.84 -0.81 16.98
C ALA A 26 -11.23 -2.29 16.73
N ILE A 27 -10.47 -2.98 15.86
CA ILE A 27 -10.66 -4.40 15.54
C ILE A 27 -10.70 -5.25 16.81
N SER A 28 -9.86 -4.92 17.77
CA SER A 28 -9.82 -5.57 19.08
C SER A 28 -9.66 -4.57 20.21
N PRO A 29 -10.23 -4.86 21.41
CA PRO A 29 -10.10 -3.96 22.55
C PRO A 29 -8.65 -3.67 22.90
N GLY A 30 -8.34 -2.38 23.07
CA GLY A 30 -6.99 -1.91 23.42
C GLY A 30 -6.04 -1.76 22.23
N ASN A 31 -6.44 -2.13 21.02
CA ASN A 31 -5.71 -1.82 19.81
C ASN A 31 -5.95 -0.36 19.38
N SER A 32 -5.03 0.20 18.63
CA SER A 32 -5.20 1.49 17.97
C SER A 32 -5.02 1.32 16.45
N TYR A 33 -5.58 2.24 15.71
CA TYR A 33 -5.55 2.25 14.25
C TYR A 33 -5.42 3.67 13.73
N LEU A 34 -5.05 3.84 12.46
CA LEU A 34 -5.10 5.12 11.78
C LEU A 34 -6.56 5.46 11.47
N ARG A 35 -7.07 6.57 12.05
CA ARG A 35 -8.36 7.17 11.69
C ARG A 35 -8.13 8.44 10.89
N LYS A 36 -8.90 8.59 9.83
CA LYS A 36 -8.90 9.80 9.01
C LYS A 36 -10.32 10.30 8.84
N GLU A 37 -10.53 11.58 9.13
CA GLU A 37 -11.79 12.26 8.88
C GLU A 37 -11.69 13.08 7.60
N ILE A 38 -12.61 12.85 6.68
CA ILE A 38 -12.66 13.46 5.36
C ILE A 38 -13.93 14.29 5.31
N ASN A 39 -13.78 15.61 5.19
CA ASN A 39 -14.90 16.53 5.05
C ASN A 39 -14.71 17.35 3.78
N MET A 40 -15.60 17.14 2.81
CA MET A 40 -15.54 17.80 1.50
C MET A 40 -16.30 19.12 1.44
N SER A 41 -17.00 19.52 2.51
CA SER A 41 -17.85 20.72 2.51
C SER A 41 -17.10 22.06 2.40
N GLY A 42 -15.78 22.05 2.34
CA GLY A 42 -14.95 23.27 2.33
C GLY A 42 -14.10 23.49 1.08
N GLY A 43 -14.34 22.80 -0.03
CA GLY A 43 -13.48 22.90 -1.22
C GLY A 43 -12.11 22.29 -1.00
N GLU A 44 -11.99 21.32 -0.11
CA GLU A 44 -10.75 20.69 0.26
C GLU A 44 -10.15 19.87 -0.89
N SER A 45 -8.85 19.94 -1.02
CA SER A 45 -8.13 19.34 -2.12
C SER A 45 -8.17 17.79 -2.09
N ASN A 46 -8.04 17.16 -3.24
CA ASN A 46 -8.00 15.69 -3.44
C ASN A 46 -7.07 14.91 -2.48
N LYS A 47 -6.08 15.57 -1.86
CA LYS A 47 -5.19 14.95 -0.87
C LYS A 47 -5.89 14.52 0.42
N HIS A 48 -7.04 15.05 0.74
CA HIS A 48 -7.82 14.65 1.92
C HIS A 48 -8.46 13.27 1.75
N ARG A 49 -8.65 12.78 0.53
CA ARG A 49 -9.23 11.48 0.20
C ARG A 49 -8.20 10.35 0.17
N MET A 50 -6.95 10.65 0.44
CA MET A 50 -5.85 9.70 0.34
C MET A 50 -5.20 9.47 1.69
N VAL A 51 -4.90 8.22 2.01
CA VAL A 51 -3.94 7.88 3.07
C VAL A 51 -2.59 7.69 2.42
N ILE A 52 -1.65 8.52 2.78
CA ILE A 52 -0.36 8.64 2.13
C ILE A 52 0.73 8.17 3.09
N ARG A 53 1.61 7.29 2.62
CA ARG A 53 2.90 7.05 3.26
C ARG A 53 3.82 8.22 2.91
N ARG A 54 4.27 8.96 3.91
CA ARG A 54 5.19 10.09 3.73
C ARG A 54 6.46 9.83 4.51
N PRO A 55 7.61 9.72 3.86
CA PRO A 55 8.88 9.79 4.57
C PRO A 55 9.06 11.20 5.14
N VAL A 56 9.55 11.29 6.36
CA VAL A 56 9.74 12.58 7.08
C VAL A 56 10.74 13.49 6.37
N ASN A 57 11.69 12.91 5.63
CA ASN A 57 12.60 13.64 4.76
C ASN A 57 13.20 12.71 3.69
N SER A 58 13.84 13.30 2.66
CA SER A 58 14.41 12.56 1.54
C SER A 58 15.52 11.58 1.91
N SER A 59 16.22 11.79 3.02
CA SER A 59 17.26 10.86 3.50
C SER A 59 16.70 9.57 4.10
N VAL A 60 15.44 9.56 4.49
CA VAL A 60 14.75 8.38 5.06
C VAL A 60 14.22 7.45 3.97
N ILE A 61 14.01 7.95 2.75
CA ILE A 61 13.47 7.13 1.64
C ILE A 61 14.30 5.87 1.40
N ALA A 62 15.62 5.97 1.49
CA ALA A 62 16.51 4.84 1.24
C ALA A 62 16.40 3.72 2.30
N THR A 63 15.93 4.03 3.49
CA THR A 63 15.79 3.10 4.62
C THR A 63 14.33 2.80 4.97
N ASP A 64 13.38 3.50 4.36
CA ASP A 64 11.96 3.26 4.58
C ASP A 64 11.56 1.89 4.00
N PRO A 65 11.08 0.96 4.83
CA PRO A 65 10.73 -0.37 4.36
C PRO A 65 9.56 -0.37 3.35
N TRP A 66 8.73 0.70 3.36
CA TRP A 66 7.57 0.88 2.49
C TRP A 66 7.90 1.50 1.13
N LEU A 67 9.12 1.96 0.91
CA LEU A 67 9.56 2.67 -0.29
C LEU A 67 10.79 1.99 -0.91
N GLY A 68 11.23 2.49 -2.07
CA GLY A 68 12.39 2.01 -2.78
C GLY A 68 12.09 0.88 -3.77
N ASP A 69 13.04 -0.02 -3.99
CA ASP A 69 12.96 -1.06 -5.02
C ASP A 69 12.08 -2.23 -4.58
N PHE A 70 10.84 -2.28 -5.07
CA PHE A 70 9.89 -3.36 -4.82
C PHE A 70 10.24 -4.63 -5.59
N ASN A 71 10.88 -4.51 -6.76
CA ASN A 71 11.34 -5.67 -7.52
C ASN A 71 12.43 -6.41 -6.74
N ALA A 72 13.45 -5.69 -6.24
CA ALA A 72 14.52 -6.29 -5.43
C ALA A 72 14.01 -6.87 -4.10
N LYS A 73 12.96 -6.26 -3.51
CA LYS A 73 12.30 -6.76 -2.30
C LYS A 73 11.36 -7.93 -2.56
N GLY A 74 11.06 -8.25 -3.81
CA GLY A 74 10.12 -9.30 -4.21
C GLY A 74 8.67 -9.05 -3.75
N ILE A 75 8.25 -7.78 -3.64
CA ILE A 75 6.90 -7.41 -3.16
C ILE A 75 5.87 -7.82 -4.22
N GLN A 76 4.86 -8.58 -3.81
CA GLN A 76 3.83 -9.10 -4.70
C GLN A 76 2.44 -8.52 -4.44
N SER A 77 2.14 -8.15 -3.20
CA SER A 77 0.85 -7.57 -2.85
C SER A 77 0.93 -6.68 -1.61
N VAL A 78 -0.11 -5.89 -1.46
CA VAL A 78 -0.38 -5.07 -0.26
C VAL A 78 -1.69 -5.53 0.33
N GLU A 79 -1.70 -5.79 1.63
CA GLU A 79 -2.89 -6.14 2.39
C GLU A 79 -3.12 -5.13 3.49
N LEU A 80 -4.37 -4.93 3.88
CA LEU A 80 -4.75 -4.09 5.01
C LEU A 80 -6.12 -4.46 5.54
N ASP A 81 -6.39 -4.03 6.77
CA ASP A 81 -7.74 -3.97 7.32
C ASP A 81 -8.25 -2.53 7.23
N PHE A 82 -9.53 -2.39 6.86
CA PHE A 82 -10.15 -1.10 6.58
C PHE A 82 -11.57 -1.05 7.12
N ASN A 83 -12.00 0.13 7.57
CA ASN A 83 -13.37 0.38 8.01
C ASN A 83 -13.90 1.70 7.43
N ASN A 84 -15.18 1.72 7.12
CA ASN A 84 -15.91 2.87 6.62
C ASN A 84 -16.98 3.30 7.64
N TRP A 85 -16.78 4.44 8.27
CA TRP A 85 -17.74 5.07 9.18
C TRP A 85 -18.52 6.23 8.54
N SER A 86 -18.55 6.33 7.21
CA SER A 86 -19.47 7.28 6.57
C SER A 86 -20.92 6.92 6.91
N ALA A 87 -21.80 7.89 6.82
CA ALA A 87 -23.21 7.68 7.14
C ALA A 87 -23.94 6.86 6.05
N ASP A 88 -23.61 7.12 4.78
CA ASP A 88 -24.37 6.67 3.62
C ASP A 88 -23.56 6.38 2.36
N GLU A 89 -22.27 6.72 2.35
CA GLU A 89 -21.42 6.56 1.16
C GLU A 89 -20.53 5.31 1.25
N PRO A 90 -20.53 4.43 0.24
CA PRO A 90 -19.54 3.35 0.15
C PRO A 90 -18.15 3.92 -0.10
N VAL A 91 -17.11 3.21 0.33
CA VAL A 91 -15.73 3.49 -0.04
C VAL A 91 -15.27 2.45 -1.04
N TYR A 92 -14.78 2.91 -2.17
CA TYR A 92 -14.05 2.13 -3.16
C TYR A 92 -12.56 2.44 -3.00
N LEU A 93 -11.84 1.52 -2.36
CA LEU A 93 -10.44 1.69 -2.02
C LEU A 93 -9.54 1.14 -3.12
N ARG A 94 -8.53 1.91 -3.51
CA ARG A 94 -7.51 1.52 -4.49
C ARG A 94 -6.11 1.74 -3.93
N LEU A 95 -5.16 0.93 -4.40
CA LEU A 95 -3.73 1.15 -4.20
C LEU A 95 -3.18 2.04 -5.31
N ALA A 96 -2.30 2.97 -4.96
CA ALA A 96 -1.54 3.80 -5.90
C ALA A 96 -0.05 3.83 -5.54
N LEU A 97 0.79 3.58 -6.52
CA LEU A 97 2.24 3.53 -6.43
C LEU A 97 2.88 4.53 -7.41
N SER A 98 3.99 5.16 -7.01
CA SER A 98 4.67 6.13 -7.86
C SER A 98 6.17 6.20 -7.56
N ASN A 99 6.95 6.57 -8.57
CA ASN A 99 8.36 6.91 -8.42
C ASN A 99 8.62 8.37 -8.01
N VAL A 100 7.57 9.11 -7.66
CA VAL A 100 7.66 10.48 -7.13
C VAL A 100 6.89 10.62 -5.82
N THR A 101 7.38 11.47 -4.93
CA THR A 101 6.76 11.71 -3.61
C THR A 101 5.52 12.58 -3.70
N ASN A 102 5.47 13.49 -4.65
CA ASN A 102 4.38 14.42 -4.84
C ASN A 102 4.03 14.58 -6.32
N PRO A 103 2.92 13.95 -6.79
CA PRO A 103 2.50 14.03 -8.18
C PRO A 103 2.03 15.41 -8.61
N MET A 104 1.75 16.30 -7.65
CA MET A 104 1.29 17.66 -7.95
C MET A 104 2.41 18.62 -8.34
N ILE A 105 3.65 18.23 -8.11
CA ILE A 105 4.83 19.11 -8.33
C ILE A 105 5.76 18.53 -9.40
N SER A 106 5.68 17.25 -9.69
CA SER A 106 6.61 16.57 -10.59
C SER A 106 5.87 15.70 -11.60
N SER A 107 6.41 15.62 -12.79
CA SER A 107 5.94 14.81 -13.92
C SER A 107 6.15 13.29 -13.72
N GLY A 108 6.01 12.80 -12.50
CA GLY A 108 6.20 11.40 -12.21
C GLY A 108 5.05 10.50 -12.66
N THR A 109 5.33 9.23 -12.72
CA THR A 109 4.36 8.22 -13.13
C THR A 109 3.61 7.66 -11.93
N TRP A 110 2.28 7.59 -12.05
CA TRP A 110 1.40 6.91 -11.11
C TRP A 110 0.80 5.67 -11.74
N TRP A 111 0.83 4.59 -10.97
CA TRP A 111 0.13 3.35 -11.26
C TRP A 111 -0.90 3.10 -10.17
N VAL A 112 -2.16 2.90 -10.57
CA VAL A 112 -3.29 2.69 -9.67
C VAL A 112 -3.91 1.33 -9.96
N SER A 113 -4.31 0.60 -8.92
CA SER A 113 -4.98 -0.69 -9.10
C SER A 113 -6.25 -0.55 -9.95
N THR A 114 -6.42 -1.42 -10.94
CA THR A 114 -7.62 -1.48 -11.78
C THR A 114 -8.82 -1.97 -10.99
N THR A 115 -8.59 -2.86 -10.05
CA THR A 115 -9.58 -3.33 -9.09
C THR A 115 -9.64 -2.42 -7.87
N TYR A 116 -10.76 -2.45 -7.16
CA TYR A 116 -10.98 -1.77 -5.89
C TYR A 116 -11.57 -2.73 -4.86
N ALA A 117 -11.29 -2.47 -3.59
CA ALA A 117 -12.01 -3.09 -2.49
C ALA A 117 -13.19 -2.19 -2.10
N THR A 118 -14.35 -2.79 -1.83
CA THR A 118 -15.57 -2.06 -1.46
C THR A 118 -15.87 -2.23 0.01
N PHE A 119 -16.05 -1.11 0.70
CA PHE A 119 -16.45 -1.08 2.11
C PHE A 119 -17.75 -0.28 2.26
N LEU A 120 -18.82 -0.98 2.65
CA LEU A 120 -20.12 -0.35 2.85
C LEU A 120 -20.17 0.42 4.17
N PRO A 121 -20.99 1.48 4.26
CA PRO A 121 -21.20 2.21 5.51
C PRO A 121 -21.61 1.27 6.65
N GLY A 122 -20.95 1.39 7.80
CA GLY A 122 -21.29 0.62 8.99
C GLY A 122 -21.09 -0.89 8.89
N SER A 123 -20.43 -1.40 7.84
CA SER A 123 -20.16 -2.85 7.71
C SER A 123 -19.12 -3.39 8.70
N GLY A 124 -18.47 -2.49 9.46
CA GLY A 124 -17.36 -2.84 10.34
C GLY A 124 -16.05 -3.04 9.58
N TRP A 125 -15.07 -3.60 10.28
CA TRP A 125 -13.76 -3.88 9.71
C TRP A 125 -13.84 -5.01 8.67
N GLY A 126 -13.18 -4.80 7.54
CA GLY A 126 -12.99 -5.79 6.50
C GLY A 126 -11.57 -5.74 5.97
N SER A 127 -11.11 -6.79 5.30
CA SER A 127 -9.76 -6.86 4.74
C SER A 127 -9.76 -6.59 3.24
N ALA A 128 -8.68 -5.98 2.74
CA ALA A 128 -8.41 -5.78 1.32
C ALA A 128 -7.03 -6.31 0.97
N SER A 129 -6.89 -6.78 -0.28
CA SER A 129 -5.62 -7.19 -0.86
C SER A 129 -5.51 -6.64 -2.29
N PHE A 130 -4.35 -6.07 -2.62
CA PHE A 130 -4.04 -5.52 -3.94
C PHE A 130 -2.77 -6.19 -4.46
N ASN A 131 -2.90 -6.93 -5.56
CA ASN A 131 -1.74 -7.51 -6.23
C ASN A 131 -0.95 -6.42 -6.96
N ILE A 132 0.37 -6.52 -6.91
CA ILE A 132 1.29 -5.63 -7.62
C ILE A 132 1.70 -6.34 -8.92
N LEU A 133 0.76 -6.43 -9.85
CA LEU A 133 0.93 -7.00 -11.19
C LEU A 133 0.60 -5.96 -12.24
N GLU A 134 1.39 -5.87 -13.31
CA GLU A 134 1.16 -4.88 -14.37
C GLU A 134 -0.24 -4.99 -14.99
N THR A 135 -0.78 -6.21 -15.09
CA THR A 135 -2.13 -6.48 -15.61
C THR A 135 -3.25 -6.03 -14.67
N GLU A 136 -2.94 -5.80 -13.39
CA GLU A 136 -3.89 -5.33 -12.37
C GLU A 136 -3.67 -3.86 -11.99
N MET A 137 -2.78 -3.18 -12.68
CA MET A 137 -2.47 -1.77 -12.47
C MET A 137 -2.66 -0.99 -13.77
N GLN A 138 -3.13 0.23 -13.66
CA GLN A 138 -3.24 1.15 -14.79
C GLN A 138 -2.41 2.41 -14.53
N ARG A 139 -1.75 2.87 -15.59
CA ARG A 139 -1.04 4.14 -15.54
C ARG A 139 -2.04 5.29 -15.59
N VAL A 140 -1.93 6.22 -14.66
CA VAL A 140 -2.74 7.43 -14.60
C VAL A 140 -1.85 8.66 -14.68
N GLY A 141 -2.38 9.73 -15.28
CA GLY A 141 -1.69 11.02 -15.36
C GLY A 141 -1.52 11.66 -13.99
N ASP A 142 -0.61 12.61 -13.91
CA ASP A 142 -0.53 13.48 -12.76
C ASP A 142 -1.77 14.41 -12.71
N PHE A 143 -1.99 15.01 -11.54
CA PHE A 143 -3.10 15.95 -11.33
C PHE A 143 -2.98 17.25 -12.15
N ASN A 144 -1.86 17.48 -12.82
CA ASN A 144 -1.60 18.64 -13.70
C ASN A 144 -1.74 18.30 -15.19
N GLY A 145 -2.19 17.07 -15.53
CA GLY A 145 -2.37 16.63 -16.91
C GLY A 145 -1.11 16.16 -17.61
N GLY A 146 0.01 16.07 -16.90
CA GLY A 146 1.23 15.41 -17.37
C GLY A 146 1.16 13.89 -17.13
N PHE A 147 1.72 13.12 -18.05
CA PHE A 147 1.92 11.69 -17.86
C PHE A 147 3.42 11.44 -17.73
N GLY A 148 3.86 10.93 -16.59
CA GLY A 148 5.12 10.23 -16.53
C GLY A 148 5.12 9.11 -17.56
N GLN A 149 6.26 8.82 -18.13
CA GLN A 149 6.40 7.83 -19.19
C GLN A 149 6.98 6.50 -18.68
N ASP A 150 7.32 6.43 -17.39
CA ASP A 150 7.94 5.24 -16.81
C ASP A 150 7.02 4.02 -16.96
N THR A 151 7.61 2.92 -17.32
CA THR A 151 6.98 1.61 -17.32
C THR A 151 6.62 1.18 -15.89
N PHE A 152 5.79 0.16 -15.75
CA PHE A 152 5.47 -0.40 -14.47
C PHE A 152 6.72 -0.88 -13.72
N GLN A 153 7.63 -1.56 -14.42
CA GLN A 153 8.86 -2.09 -13.83
C GLN A 153 9.84 -0.97 -13.41
N GLU A 154 9.97 0.08 -14.20
CA GLU A 154 10.77 1.25 -13.83
C GLU A 154 10.20 1.94 -12.58
N THR A 155 8.87 2.08 -12.51
CA THR A 155 8.22 2.63 -11.32
C THR A 155 8.47 1.76 -10.09
N LEU A 156 8.33 0.43 -10.18
CA LEU A 156 8.56 -0.48 -9.07
C LEU A 156 10.02 -0.52 -8.58
N SER A 157 10.97 -0.20 -9.45
CA SER A 157 12.40 -0.15 -9.07
C SER A 157 12.75 1.02 -8.14
N ASP A 158 11.87 2.04 -8.01
CA ASP A 158 12.14 3.24 -7.23
C ASP A 158 10.85 3.87 -6.67
N ILE A 159 10.11 3.11 -5.87
CA ILE A 159 8.87 3.61 -5.23
C ILE A 159 9.20 4.72 -4.24
N LYS A 160 8.66 5.90 -4.48
CA LYS A 160 8.72 7.10 -3.62
C LYS A 160 7.35 7.57 -3.13
N GLY A 161 6.29 7.16 -3.82
CA GLY A 161 4.90 7.48 -3.50
C GLY A 161 4.09 6.21 -3.30
N PHE A 162 3.51 6.07 -2.10
CA PHE A 162 2.63 4.96 -1.75
C PHE A 162 1.35 5.54 -1.16
N ARG A 163 0.18 5.17 -1.71
CA ARG A 163 -1.10 5.74 -1.29
C ARG A 163 -2.22 4.72 -1.36
N PHE A 164 -3.19 4.89 -0.44
CA PHE A 164 -4.53 4.37 -0.61
C PHE A 164 -5.45 5.51 -0.99
N ILE A 165 -6.26 5.31 -2.02
CA ILE A 165 -7.20 6.27 -2.57
C ILE A 165 -8.59 5.80 -2.21
N ALA A 166 -9.32 6.59 -1.42
CA ALA A 166 -10.72 6.38 -1.11
C ALA A 166 -11.59 7.19 -2.09
N SER A 167 -12.60 6.57 -2.65
CA SER A 167 -13.51 7.15 -3.63
C SER A 167 -14.94 6.76 -3.28
N SER A 168 -15.92 7.61 -3.55
CA SER A 168 -17.35 7.29 -3.40
C SER A 168 -17.91 6.53 -4.60
N THR A 169 -17.18 6.50 -5.71
CA THR A 169 -17.53 5.75 -6.91
C THR A 169 -16.44 4.77 -7.33
N GLY A 170 -16.83 3.62 -7.88
CA GLY A 170 -15.89 2.63 -8.42
C GLY A 170 -15.28 3.01 -9.76
N ASN A 171 -15.72 4.10 -10.39
CA ASN A 171 -15.34 4.43 -11.76
C ASN A 171 -14.07 5.26 -11.87
N SER A 172 -13.63 5.89 -10.79
CA SER A 172 -12.47 6.77 -10.80
C SER A 172 -11.21 6.07 -10.34
N ALA A 173 -10.16 6.11 -11.16
CA ALA A 173 -8.80 5.76 -10.75
C ALA A 173 -8.14 6.88 -9.92
N LEU A 174 -8.76 8.05 -9.88
CA LEU A 174 -8.39 9.19 -9.05
C LEU A 174 -9.42 9.33 -7.92
N ALA A 175 -9.02 9.90 -6.79
CA ALA A 175 -9.94 10.15 -5.71
C ALA A 175 -11.06 11.11 -6.16
N ASP A 176 -12.31 10.70 -6.02
CA ASP A 176 -13.49 11.53 -6.18
C ASP A 176 -14.03 12.00 -4.82
N GLU A 177 -15.20 12.65 -4.82
CA GLU A 177 -15.76 13.22 -3.60
C GLU A 177 -16.20 12.09 -2.65
N PHE A 178 -15.72 12.19 -1.41
CA PHE A 178 -16.10 11.32 -0.30
C PHE A 178 -16.14 12.16 0.99
N SER A 179 -17.16 11.98 1.79
CA SER A 179 -17.27 12.60 3.12
C SER A 179 -17.56 11.54 4.16
N GLY A 180 -16.75 11.50 5.21
CA GLY A 180 -16.92 10.53 6.27
C GLY A 180 -15.62 10.23 7.00
N ALA A 181 -15.67 9.29 7.92
CA ALA A 181 -14.48 8.79 8.59
C ALA A 181 -14.11 7.42 8.04
N ILE A 182 -12.82 7.19 7.89
CA ILE A 182 -12.25 5.90 7.52
C ILE A 182 -11.23 5.45 8.56
N GLY A 183 -11.08 4.14 8.70
CA GLY A 183 -10.04 3.51 9.51
C GLY A 183 -9.16 2.60 8.69
N MET A 184 -7.89 2.54 9.05
CA MET A 184 -6.91 1.66 8.43
C MET A 184 -6.02 1.04 9.50
N ASP A 185 -5.80 -0.27 9.40
CA ASP A 185 -4.98 -1.04 10.33
C ASP A 185 -4.26 -2.17 9.59
N ASN A 186 -3.28 -2.77 10.26
CA ASN A 186 -2.59 -3.97 9.79
C ASN A 186 -2.11 -3.90 8.34
N VAL A 187 -1.61 -2.75 7.89
CA VAL A 187 -1.08 -2.61 6.53
C VAL A 187 0.17 -3.47 6.39
N ARG A 188 0.21 -4.31 5.36
CA ARG A 188 1.29 -5.29 5.15
C ARG A 188 1.79 -5.28 3.72
N LEU A 189 3.13 -5.30 3.55
CA LEU A 189 3.75 -5.67 2.28
C LEU A 189 4.04 -7.17 2.29
N ILE A 190 3.50 -7.86 1.32
CA ILE A 190 3.70 -9.30 1.14
C ILE A 190 4.74 -9.52 0.05
N SER A 191 5.83 -10.19 0.40
CA SER A 191 6.86 -10.61 -0.54
C SER A 191 6.73 -12.09 -0.89
N ALA A 192 7.15 -12.46 -2.09
CA ALA A 192 7.34 -13.87 -2.42
C ALA A 192 8.26 -14.50 -1.36
N ILE A 193 7.82 -15.61 -0.77
CA ILE A 193 8.77 -16.46 -0.05
C ILE A 193 9.66 -17.06 -1.12
N PRO A 194 10.99 -16.82 -1.11
CA PRO A 194 11.87 -17.50 -2.06
C PRO A 194 11.66 -19.00 -1.88
N GLU A 195 11.13 -19.67 -2.90
CA GLU A 195 11.12 -21.13 -2.89
C GLU A 195 12.55 -21.58 -2.65
N PRO A 196 12.81 -22.47 -1.68
CA PRO A 196 14.15 -23.03 -1.51
C PRO A 196 14.56 -23.58 -2.86
N SER A 197 15.60 -22.97 -3.44
CA SER A 197 16.01 -23.27 -4.81
C SER A 197 16.14 -24.80 -4.90
N ARG A 198 15.43 -25.44 -5.83
CA ARG A 198 15.50 -26.90 -6.04
C ARG A 198 16.95 -27.38 -6.20
N PHE A 199 17.83 -26.49 -6.60
CA PHE A 199 19.27 -26.68 -6.65
C PHE A 199 19.93 -26.86 -5.26
N ALA A 200 19.48 -26.18 -4.21
CA ALA A 200 20.03 -26.37 -2.86
C ALA A 200 19.71 -27.76 -2.31
N VAL A 201 18.52 -28.28 -2.60
CA VAL A 201 18.10 -29.63 -2.19
C VAL A 201 18.91 -30.69 -2.95
N VAL A 202 19.08 -30.53 -4.26
CA VAL A 202 19.85 -31.48 -5.10
C VAL A 202 21.35 -31.50 -4.73
N THR A 203 21.91 -30.30 -4.42
CA THR A 203 23.33 -30.21 -4.01
C THR A 203 23.56 -30.84 -2.64
N GLY A 204 22.62 -30.66 -1.71
CA GLY A 204 22.65 -31.28 -0.38
C GLY A 204 22.62 -32.83 -0.48
N PHE A 205 21.75 -33.39 -1.32
CA PHE A 205 21.67 -34.83 -1.55
C PHE A 205 22.95 -35.41 -2.18
N LEU A 206 23.54 -34.76 -3.17
CA LEU A 206 24.76 -35.19 -3.81
C LEU A 206 25.94 -35.17 -2.86
N VAL A 207 26.10 -34.17 -2.01
CA VAL A 207 27.17 -34.10 -1.00
C VAL A 207 27.02 -35.22 0.02
N THR A 208 25.80 -35.51 0.46
CA THR A 208 25.53 -36.55 1.45
C THR A 208 25.87 -37.95 0.87
N ILE A 209 25.50 -38.24 -0.36
CA ILE A 209 25.81 -39.52 -1.03
C ILE A 209 27.32 -39.69 -1.22
N THR A 210 28.04 -38.62 -1.52
CA THR A 210 29.50 -38.65 -1.71
C THR A 210 30.24 -38.93 -0.40
N LEU A 211 29.79 -38.34 0.70
CA LEU A 211 30.31 -38.54 2.05
C LEU A 211 30.08 -40.00 2.53
N LEU A 212 28.87 -40.52 2.34
CA LEU A 212 28.55 -41.91 2.71
C LEU A 212 29.38 -42.96 1.94
N ARG A 213 29.71 -42.73 0.66
CA ARG A 213 30.58 -43.61 -0.13
C ARG A 213 32.05 -43.56 0.31
N ARG A 214 32.52 -42.47 0.91
CA ARG A 214 33.90 -42.38 1.45
C ARG A 214 34.06 -43.10 2.79
N GLN A 215 32.99 -43.26 3.58
CA GLN A 215 33.05 -44.00 4.85
C GLN A 215 32.92 -45.52 4.67
N ALA A 216 32.52 -45.99 3.50
CA ALA A 216 32.33 -47.40 3.20
C ALA A 216 33.57 -48.05 2.48
N ARG A 217 34.70 -47.34 2.44
CA ARG A 217 36.02 -47.85 1.98
C ARG A 217 37.03 -47.71 3.12
#